data_1611e1f6d4f96558febf100eaf1088d1
#
_entry.id   1611e1f6d4f96558febf100eaf1088d1
#
_cell.length_a   1.000
_cell.length_b   1.000
_cell.length_c   1.000
_cell.angle_alpha   90.00
_cell.angle_beta   90.00
_cell.angle_gamma   90.00
#
_symmetry.space_group_name_H-M   'P 1'
#
loop_
_entity.id
_entity.type
_entity.pdbx_description
1 polymer ?
#
loop_
_entity_poly.entity_id
_entity_poly.type
_entity_poly.pdbx_seq_one_letter_code
_entity_poly.pdbx_strand_id
1 'polypeptide(L)'
;LVREGDAVRKGQLLVTLDRVKLAAAVSEGRAKVAALKATMARIDAELFDKPLRFPPELDGYPEFRASQSLLYSKRRAALGSTVGTLRQMLSLSREELSMYSPLVDSGDVSRSEILRMQRGVSDVQGQIANQQNRYLTELQTEFTKTQADLVSAEESLTQRMDAYQATD
;
A
#
# COMPACT_ATOMS: atom_id res chain seq x y z
N LEU A 1 -33.48 -2.72 -35.12
CA LEU A 1 -32.58 -3.77 -34.63
C LEU A 1 -32.79 -5.01 -35.49
N VAL A 2 -31.73 -5.50 -36.11
CA VAL A 2 -31.74 -6.69 -36.98
C VAL A 2 -31.60 -7.93 -36.11
N ARG A 3 -32.27 -9.03 -36.44
CA ARG A 3 -32.18 -10.31 -35.74
C ARG A 3 -31.28 -11.26 -36.53
N GLU A 4 -30.76 -12.25 -35.86
CA GLU A 4 -30.00 -13.32 -36.51
C GLU A 4 -30.85 -14.02 -37.58
N GLY A 5 -30.34 -14.10 -38.83
CA GLY A 5 -31.04 -14.62 -39.99
C GLY A 5 -31.75 -13.59 -40.86
N ASP A 6 -31.82 -12.31 -40.50
CA ASP A 6 -32.41 -11.27 -41.33
C ASP A 6 -31.50 -10.87 -42.51
N ALA A 7 -32.08 -10.67 -43.68
CA ALA A 7 -31.37 -10.18 -44.86
C ALA A 7 -31.07 -8.69 -44.70
N VAL A 8 -29.80 -8.31 -44.80
CA VAL A 8 -29.34 -6.94 -44.64
C VAL A 8 -28.85 -6.34 -45.96
N ARG A 9 -29.03 -5.03 -46.15
CA ARG A 9 -28.53 -4.30 -47.30
C ARG A 9 -27.19 -3.62 -46.99
N LYS A 10 -26.36 -3.44 -47.99
CA LYS A 10 -25.11 -2.68 -47.86
C LYS A 10 -25.41 -1.28 -47.34
N GLY A 11 -24.80 -0.91 -46.20
CA GLY A 11 -25.00 0.39 -45.54
C GLY A 11 -26.19 0.44 -44.58
N GLN A 12 -26.90 -0.68 -44.34
CA GLN A 12 -27.98 -0.73 -43.38
C GLN A 12 -27.42 -0.71 -41.95
N LEU A 13 -28.00 0.14 -41.10
CA LEU A 13 -27.67 0.20 -39.67
C LEU A 13 -28.12 -1.10 -38.99
N LEU A 14 -27.18 -1.87 -38.47
CA LEU A 14 -27.45 -3.17 -37.84
C LEU A 14 -27.63 -3.04 -36.33
N VAL A 15 -26.78 -2.24 -35.67
CA VAL A 15 -26.77 -2.06 -34.23
C VAL A 15 -26.47 -0.59 -33.95
N THR A 16 -27.18 0.02 -33.01
CA THR A 16 -26.82 1.33 -32.44
C THR A 16 -26.20 1.07 -31.09
N LEU A 17 -24.90 1.35 -30.96
CA LEU A 17 -24.22 1.29 -29.67
C LEU A 17 -24.62 2.50 -28.84
N ASP A 18 -24.92 2.28 -27.57
CA ASP A 18 -25.23 3.37 -26.63
C ASP A 18 -23.93 4.09 -26.24
N ARG A 19 -23.59 5.10 -27.02
CA ARG A 19 -22.35 5.89 -26.86
C ARG A 19 -22.23 6.52 -25.47
N VAL A 20 -23.35 6.88 -24.86
CA VAL A 20 -23.36 7.47 -23.51
C VAL A 20 -22.91 6.43 -22.47
N LYS A 21 -23.42 5.21 -22.59
CA LYS A 21 -22.97 4.11 -21.70
C LYS A 21 -21.51 3.75 -21.88
N LEU A 22 -21.02 3.73 -23.14
CA LEU A 22 -19.62 3.44 -23.40
C LEU A 22 -18.71 4.54 -22.87
N ALA A 23 -19.07 5.82 -23.05
CA ALA A 23 -18.33 6.95 -22.46
C ALA A 23 -18.29 6.88 -20.93
N ALA A 24 -19.42 6.57 -20.29
CA ALA A 24 -19.48 6.36 -18.85
C ALA A 24 -18.59 5.21 -18.37
N ALA A 25 -18.60 4.08 -19.10
CA ALA A 25 -17.75 2.93 -18.80
C ALA A 25 -16.23 3.25 -18.93
N VAL A 26 -15.85 4.06 -19.92
CA VAL A 26 -14.46 4.56 -20.07
C VAL A 26 -14.09 5.47 -18.91
N SER A 27 -14.97 6.39 -18.53
CA SER A 27 -14.74 7.31 -17.40
C SER A 27 -14.56 6.54 -16.09
N GLU A 28 -15.40 5.56 -15.82
CA GLU A 28 -15.29 4.65 -14.67
C GLU A 28 -13.96 3.89 -14.67
N GLY A 29 -13.57 3.33 -15.83
CA GLY A 29 -12.31 2.63 -16.00
C GLY A 29 -11.09 3.51 -15.71
N ARG A 30 -11.10 4.75 -16.19
CA ARG A 30 -10.05 5.74 -15.90
C ARG A 30 -9.96 6.07 -14.42
N ALA A 31 -11.10 6.27 -13.75
CA ALA A 31 -11.12 6.53 -12.32
C ALA A 31 -10.59 5.34 -11.50
N LYS A 32 -10.91 4.11 -11.90
CA LYS A 32 -10.39 2.89 -11.27
C LYS A 32 -8.86 2.79 -11.43
N VAL A 33 -8.34 3.00 -12.62
CA VAL A 33 -6.89 3.00 -12.89
C VAL A 33 -6.20 4.10 -12.07
N ALA A 34 -6.79 5.30 -12.01
CA ALA A 34 -6.25 6.41 -11.23
C ALA A 34 -6.19 6.08 -9.73
N ALA A 35 -7.25 5.49 -9.17
CA ALA A 35 -7.28 5.07 -7.76
C ALA A 35 -6.19 4.02 -7.45
N LEU A 36 -5.99 3.04 -8.33
CA LEU A 36 -4.94 2.02 -8.18
C LEU A 36 -3.54 2.61 -8.32
N LYS A 37 -3.32 3.55 -9.25
CA LYS A 37 -2.05 4.28 -9.39
C LYS A 37 -1.74 5.14 -8.15
N ALA A 38 -2.75 5.76 -7.55
CA ALA A 38 -2.58 6.51 -6.31
C ALA A 38 -2.17 5.57 -5.15
N THR A 39 -2.80 4.42 -5.04
CA THR A 39 -2.45 3.37 -4.07
C THR A 39 -1.03 2.87 -4.30
N MET A 40 -0.65 2.59 -5.53
CA MET A 40 0.70 2.13 -5.88
C MET A 40 1.77 3.17 -5.51
N ALA A 41 1.52 4.46 -5.79
CA ALA A 41 2.43 5.53 -5.42
C ALA A 41 2.67 5.61 -3.90
N ARG A 42 1.63 5.39 -3.09
CA ARG A 42 1.76 5.31 -1.63
C ARG A 42 2.57 4.10 -1.21
N ILE A 43 2.25 2.92 -1.71
CA ILE A 43 2.96 1.69 -1.36
C ILE A 43 4.44 1.79 -1.71
N ASP A 44 4.77 2.32 -2.89
CA ASP A 44 6.14 2.53 -3.33
C ASP A 44 6.91 3.48 -2.39
N ALA A 45 6.25 4.58 -1.99
CA ALA A 45 6.83 5.52 -1.04
C ALA A 45 7.09 4.89 0.35
N GLU A 46 6.15 4.06 0.84
CA GLU A 46 6.29 3.37 2.12
C GLU A 46 7.33 2.23 2.07
N LEU A 47 7.32 1.45 0.99
CA LEU A 47 8.18 0.26 0.84
C LEU A 47 9.67 0.63 0.68
N PHE A 48 9.95 1.72 -0.02
CA PHE A 48 11.31 2.19 -0.31
C PHE A 48 11.74 3.40 0.52
N ASP A 49 10.94 3.77 1.53
CA ASP A 49 11.17 4.94 2.40
C ASP A 49 11.45 6.23 1.63
N LYS A 50 10.64 6.47 0.59
CA LYS A 50 10.74 7.64 -0.27
C LYS A 50 9.66 8.66 0.06
N PRO A 51 9.86 9.95 -0.28
CA PRO A 51 8.78 10.93 -0.22
C PRO A 51 7.61 10.52 -1.12
N LEU A 52 6.38 10.64 -0.62
CA LEU A 52 5.19 10.36 -1.39
C LEU A 52 5.05 11.37 -2.54
N ARG A 53 5.06 10.88 -3.76
CA ARG A 53 4.85 11.65 -4.99
C ARG A 53 3.85 10.94 -5.86
N PHE A 54 2.89 11.69 -6.37
CA PHE A 54 1.90 11.16 -7.29
C PHE A 54 2.29 11.48 -8.73
N PRO A 55 2.05 10.56 -9.68
CA PRO A 55 2.26 10.85 -11.09
C PRO A 55 1.28 11.94 -11.57
N PRO A 56 1.66 12.75 -12.59
CA PRO A 56 0.85 13.87 -13.09
C PRO A 56 -0.54 13.46 -13.57
N GLU A 57 -0.71 12.23 -14.01
CA GLU A 57 -1.99 11.65 -14.44
C GLU A 57 -3.07 11.71 -13.34
N LEU A 58 -2.66 11.82 -12.06
CA LEU A 58 -3.55 11.94 -10.91
C LEU A 58 -3.97 13.37 -10.56
N ASP A 59 -3.53 14.36 -11.35
CA ASP A 59 -3.92 15.75 -11.09
C ASP A 59 -5.42 15.99 -11.28
N GLY A 60 -6.07 15.19 -12.14
CA GLY A 60 -7.51 15.16 -12.31
C GLY A 60 -8.31 14.43 -11.21
N TYR A 61 -7.62 13.82 -10.23
CA TYR A 61 -8.23 13.00 -9.16
C TYR A 61 -7.72 13.39 -7.77
N PRO A 62 -7.98 14.64 -7.33
CA PRO A 62 -7.44 15.14 -6.07
C PRO A 62 -7.92 14.35 -4.83
N GLU A 63 -9.12 13.75 -4.90
CA GLU A 63 -9.68 12.92 -3.82
C GLU A 63 -8.86 11.65 -3.58
N PHE A 64 -8.36 10.99 -4.62
CA PHE A 64 -7.51 9.80 -4.48
C PHE A 64 -6.15 10.17 -3.89
N ARG A 65 -5.57 11.29 -4.34
CA ARG A 65 -4.31 11.82 -3.79
C ARG A 65 -4.46 12.16 -2.31
N ALA A 66 -5.52 12.87 -1.94
CA ALA A 66 -5.79 13.25 -0.55
C ALA A 66 -5.98 12.03 0.36
N SER A 67 -6.76 11.04 -0.09
CA SER A 67 -7.02 9.81 0.64
C SER A 67 -5.71 9.02 0.87
N GLN A 68 -4.89 8.84 -0.16
CA GLN A 68 -3.64 8.09 -0.04
C GLN A 68 -2.58 8.86 0.76
N SER A 69 -2.54 10.19 0.68
CA SER A 69 -1.66 11.03 1.51
C SER A 69 -2.01 10.91 3.00
N LEU A 70 -3.29 10.91 3.33
CA LEU A 70 -3.76 10.74 4.70
C LEU A 70 -3.41 9.35 5.24
N LEU A 71 -3.64 8.31 4.45
CA LEU A 71 -3.31 6.94 4.83
C LEU A 71 -1.81 6.76 5.04
N TYR A 72 -0.98 7.28 4.13
CA TYR A 72 0.48 7.32 4.25
C TYR A 72 0.92 7.94 5.58
N SER A 73 0.41 9.13 5.90
CA SER A 73 0.76 9.84 7.13
C SER A 73 0.35 9.06 8.37
N LYS A 74 -0.87 8.51 8.40
CA LYS A 74 -1.38 7.74 9.54
C LYS A 74 -0.60 6.45 9.78
N ARG A 75 -0.31 5.70 8.71
CA ARG A 75 0.43 4.44 8.83
C ARG A 75 1.86 4.67 9.31
N ARG A 76 2.56 5.66 8.77
CA ARG A 76 3.90 6.02 9.22
C ARG A 76 3.92 6.53 10.67
N ALA A 77 2.96 7.34 11.05
CA ALA A 77 2.84 7.82 12.43
C ALA A 77 2.56 6.66 13.41
N ALA A 78 1.69 5.72 13.06
CA ALA A 78 1.39 4.56 13.89
C ALA A 78 2.64 3.67 14.09
N LEU A 79 3.35 3.33 13.01
CA LEU A 79 4.60 2.57 13.09
C LEU A 79 5.65 3.32 13.91
N GLY A 80 5.84 4.60 13.63
CA GLY A 80 6.79 5.46 14.34
C GLY A 80 6.50 5.55 15.84
N SER A 81 5.24 5.66 16.23
CA SER A 81 4.81 5.67 17.62
C SER A 81 5.12 4.34 18.32
N THR A 82 4.72 3.22 17.71
CA THR A 82 4.95 1.88 18.27
C THR A 82 6.45 1.58 18.41
N VAL A 83 7.22 1.80 17.34
CA VAL A 83 8.68 1.57 17.35
C VAL A 83 9.38 2.55 18.29
N GLY A 84 8.91 3.80 18.36
CA GLY A 84 9.43 4.81 19.29
C GLY A 84 9.29 4.38 20.75
N THR A 85 8.10 3.89 21.15
CA THR A 85 7.86 3.37 22.50
C THR A 85 8.77 2.18 22.80
N LEU A 86 8.89 1.23 21.87
CA LEU A 86 9.77 0.06 22.06
C LEU A 86 11.24 0.45 22.17
N ARG A 87 11.69 1.45 21.40
CA ARG A 87 13.08 1.98 21.51
C ARG A 87 13.34 2.64 22.85
N GLN A 88 12.34 3.35 23.40
CA GLN A 88 12.44 3.91 24.74
C GLN A 88 12.55 2.81 25.80
N MET A 89 11.72 1.76 25.71
CA MET A 89 11.83 0.59 26.58
C MET A 89 13.20 -0.08 26.47
N LEU A 90 13.70 -0.24 25.24
CA LEU A 90 15.04 -0.80 25.00
C LEU A 90 16.14 0.04 25.64
N SER A 91 16.04 1.35 25.55
CA SER A 91 17.02 2.27 26.18
C SER A 91 17.03 2.09 27.70
N LEU A 92 15.86 2.06 28.35
CA LEU A 92 15.74 1.85 29.78
C LEU A 92 16.27 0.47 30.23
N SER A 93 15.94 -0.59 29.50
CA SER A 93 16.43 -1.93 29.79
C SER A 93 17.94 -2.06 29.67
N ARG A 94 18.55 -1.37 28.68
CA ARG A 94 20.00 -1.32 28.51
C ARG A 94 20.68 -0.51 29.63
N GLU A 95 20.08 0.59 30.04
CA GLU A 95 20.57 1.41 31.14
C GLU A 95 20.55 0.63 32.45
N GLU A 96 19.45 -0.05 32.76
CA GLU A 96 19.33 -0.95 33.89
C GLU A 96 20.42 -2.03 33.87
N LEU A 97 20.58 -2.73 32.76
CA LEU A 97 21.62 -3.75 32.59
C LEU A 97 23.02 -3.16 32.84
N SER A 98 23.28 -1.96 32.35
CA SER A 98 24.58 -1.30 32.52
C SER A 98 24.87 -0.92 33.98
N MET A 99 23.84 -0.55 34.76
CA MET A 99 23.97 -0.24 36.17
C MET A 99 24.19 -1.50 37.04
N TYR A 100 23.55 -2.60 36.69
CA TYR A 100 23.64 -3.83 37.47
C TYR A 100 24.84 -4.71 37.11
N SER A 101 25.36 -4.64 35.87
CA SER A 101 26.46 -5.48 35.40
C SER A 101 27.73 -5.40 36.31
N PRO A 102 28.18 -4.22 36.79
CA PRO A 102 29.35 -4.13 37.65
C PRO A 102 29.12 -4.77 39.04
N LEU A 103 27.87 -4.89 39.49
CA LEU A 103 27.53 -5.38 40.82
C LEU A 103 27.68 -6.91 40.92
N VAL A 104 27.90 -7.61 39.83
CA VAL A 104 28.17 -9.06 39.84
C VAL A 104 29.51 -9.36 40.49
N ASP A 105 30.53 -8.54 40.23
CA ASP A 105 31.88 -8.75 40.78
C ASP A 105 31.95 -8.52 42.27
N SER A 106 31.08 -7.63 42.85
CA SER A 106 30.93 -7.42 44.29
C SER A 106 30.06 -8.48 44.94
N GLY A 107 29.33 -9.31 44.21
CA GLY A 107 28.38 -10.34 44.68
C GLY A 107 27.01 -9.79 45.10
N ASP A 108 26.74 -8.52 44.85
CA ASP A 108 25.45 -7.88 45.20
C ASP A 108 24.33 -8.26 44.22
N VAL A 109 24.69 -8.71 43.02
CA VAL A 109 23.77 -9.16 41.98
C VAL A 109 24.20 -10.53 41.44
N SER A 110 23.26 -11.44 41.28
CA SER A 110 23.55 -12.74 40.71
C SER A 110 23.75 -12.73 39.21
N ARG A 111 24.61 -13.62 38.73
CA ARG A 111 24.80 -13.79 37.25
C ARG A 111 23.51 -14.18 36.56
N SER A 112 22.60 -14.88 37.22
CA SER A 112 21.29 -15.28 36.68
C SER A 112 20.37 -14.07 36.46
N GLU A 113 20.47 -13.06 37.33
CA GLU A 113 19.72 -11.80 37.14
C GLU A 113 20.23 -11.02 35.94
N ILE A 114 21.53 -10.89 35.74
CA ILE A 114 22.11 -10.27 34.56
C ILE A 114 21.67 -10.98 33.26
N LEU A 115 21.69 -12.32 33.24
CA LEU A 115 21.21 -13.07 32.09
C LEU A 115 19.73 -12.86 31.82
N ARG A 116 18.91 -12.66 32.85
CA ARG A 116 17.48 -12.33 32.70
C ARG A 116 17.30 -10.95 32.10
N MET A 117 18.05 -9.95 32.55
CA MET A 117 18.04 -8.59 31.99
C MET A 117 18.50 -8.58 30.52
N GLN A 118 19.54 -9.34 30.18
CA GLN A 118 20.03 -9.51 28.80
C GLN A 118 18.96 -10.12 27.89
N ARG A 119 18.22 -11.12 28.36
CA ARG A 119 17.06 -11.67 27.62
C ARG A 119 16.01 -10.60 27.41
N GLY A 120 15.66 -9.82 28.43
CA GLY A 120 14.71 -8.71 28.32
C GLY A 120 15.11 -7.69 27.24
N VAL A 121 16.39 -7.32 27.17
CA VAL A 121 16.93 -6.46 26.11
C VAL A 121 16.74 -7.11 24.73
N SER A 122 17.09 -8.40 24.60
CA SER A 122 16.93 -9.13 23.33
C SER A 122 15.47 -9.27 22.91
N ASP A 123 14.56 -9.47 23.86
CA ASP A 123 13.12 -9.56 23.60
C ASP A 123 12.56 -8.26 23.04
N VAL A 124 12.92 -7.11 23.61
CA VAL A 124 12.48 -5.80 23.09
C VAL A 124 13.09 -5.52 21.71
N GLN A 125 14.35 -5.88 21.47
CA GLN A 125 14.96 -5.78 20.14
C GLN A 125 14.20 -6.63 19.12
N GLY A 126 13.83 -7.86 19.50
CA GLY A 126 13.02 -8.74 18.67
C GLY A 126 11.64 -8.16 18.36
N GLN A 127 10.99 -7.53 19.34
CA GLN A 127 9.70 -6.86 19.13
C GLN A 127 9.80 -5.70 18.12
N ILE A 128 10.86 -4.89 18.18
CA ILE A 128 11.11 -3.82 17.20
C ILE A 128 11.24 -4.42 15.80
N ALA A 129 12.10 -5.42 15.64
CA ALA A 129 12.30 -6.08 14.35
C ALA A 129 10.99 -6.70 13.82
N ASN A 130 10.21 -7.35 14.68
CA ASN A 130 8.94 -7.95 14.30
C ASN A 130 7.91 -6.92 13.83
N GLN A 131 7.82 -5.75 14.47
CA GLN A 131 6.93 -4.68 14.04
C GLN A 131 7.31 -4.14 12.66
N GLN A 132 8.60 -3.91 12.43
CA GLN A 132 9.11 -3.44 11.15
C GLN A 132 8.90 -4.49 10.04
N ASN A 133 9.21 -5.75 10.31
CA ASN A 133 9.04 -6.83 9.33
C ASN A 133 7.57 -7.07 8.99
N ARG A 134 6.67 -7.01 9.97
CA ARG A 134 5.22 -7.11 9.73
C ARG A 134 4.74 -6.02 8.79
N TYR A 135 5.13 -4.77 9.06
CA TYR A 135 4.78 -3.63 8.22
C TYR A 135 5.27 -3.82 6.76
N LEU A 136 6.52 -4.25 6.57
CA LEU A 136 7.07 -4.51 5.25
C LEU A 136 6.37 -5.69 4.54
N THR A 137 6.02 -6.75 5.27
CA THR A 137 5.30 -7.90 4.70
C THR A 137 3.88 -7.51 4.26
N GLU A 138 3.19 -6.70 5.04
CA GLU A 138 1.87 -6.17 4.68
C GLU A 138 1.96 -5.31 3.41
N LEU A 139 2.95 -4.42 3.33
CA LEU A 139 3.20 -3.60 2.15
C LEU A 139 3.53 -4.43 0.91
N GLN A 140 4.37 -5.47 1.05
CA GLN A 140 4.72 -6.35 -0.06
C GLN A 140 3.49 -7.10 -0.58
N THR A 141 2.63 -7.56 0.31
CA THR A 141 1.37 -8.23 -0.05
C THR A 141 0.42 -7.26 -0.78
N GLU A 142 0.28 -6.05 -0.25
CA GLU A 142 -0.55 -5.01 -0.85
C GLU A 142 0.02 -4.59 -2.23
N PHE A 143 1.33 -4.48 -2.36
CA PHE A 143 2.03 -4.19 -3.62
C PHE A 143 1.68 -5.21 -4.69
N THR A 144 1.88 -6.49 -4.40
CA THR A 144 1.64 -7.57 -5.37
C THR A 144 0.17 -7.60 -5.82
N LYS A 145 -0.75 -7.44 -4.89
CA LYS A 145 -2.18 -7.39 -5.19
C LYS A 145 -2.53 -6.17 -6.04
N THR A 146 -2.10 -4.98 -5.61
CA THR A 146 -2.41 -3.73 -6.32
C THR A 146 -1.83 -3.71 -7.71
N GLN A 147 -0.63 -4.28 -7.90
CA GLN A 147 -0.01 -4.42 -9.22
C GLN A 147 -0.84 -5.30 -10.16
N ALA A 148 -1.31 -6.45 -9.67
CA ALA A 148 -2.17 -7.33 -10.47
C ALA A 148 -3.51 -6.66 -10.82
N ASP A 149 -4.12 -5.99 -9.83
CA ASP A 149 -5.37 -5.26 -10.03
C ASP A 149 -5.20 -4.10 -11.03
N LEU A 150 -4.05 -3.42 -11.00
CA LEU A 150 -3.73 -2.32 -11.93
C LEU A 150 -3.61 -2.82 -13.36
N VAL A 151 -2.86 -3.89 -13.59
CA VAL A 151 -2.71 -4.50 -14.92
C VAL A 151 -4.08 -4.89 -15.48
N SER A 152 -4.91 -5.59 -14.69
CA SER A 152 -6.25 -5.97 -15.09
C SER A 152 -7.17 -4.77 -15.39
N ALA A 153 -7.05 -3.70 -14.59
CA ALA A 153 -7.83 -2.49 -14.80
C ALA A 153 -7.40 -1.73 -16.08
N GLU A 154 -6.10 -1.69 -16.37
CA GLU A 154 -5.57 -1.06 -17.59
C GLU A 154 -5.99 -1.84 -18.85
N GLU A 155 -5.94 -3.17 -18.82
CA GLU A 155 -6.45 -4.00 -19.90
C GLU A 155 -7.95 -3.80 -20.16
N SER A 156 -8.75 -3.80 -19.07
CA SER A 156 -10.18 -3.52 -19.15
C SER A 156 -10.48 -2.12 -19.69
N LEU A 157 -9.71 -1.13 -19.29
CA LEU A 157 -9.84 0.25 -19.80
C LEU A 157 -9.55 0.31 -21.31
N THR A 158 -8.49 -0.34 -21.75
CA THR A 158 -8.13 -0.40 -23.18
C THR A 158 -9.27 -1.00 -24.00
N GLN A 159 -9.83 -2.14 -23.58
CA GLN A 159 -10.97 -2.76 -24.25
C GLN A 159 -12.21 -1.83 -24.33
N ARG A 160 -12.48 -1.10 -23.23
CA ARG A 160 -13.60 -0.13 -23.20
C ARG A 160 -13.34 1.07 -24.11
N MET A 161 -12.10 1.51 -24.22
CA MET A 161 -11.69 2.60 -25.12
C MET A 161 -11.82 2.18 -26.58
N ASP A 162 -11.38 0.97 -26.94
CA ASP A 162 -11.51 0.43 -28.29
C ASP A 162 -12.99 0.29 -28.69
N ALA A 163 -13.84 -0.21 -27.79
CA ALA A 163 -15.27 -0.29 -27.99
C ALA A 163 -15.92 1.10 -28.19
N TYR A 164 -15.47 2.10 -27.46
CA TYR A 164 -15.93 3.48 -27.60
C TYR A 164 -15.50 4.09 -28.93
N GLN A 165 -14.25 3.89 -29.34
CA GLN A 165 -13.71 4.38 -30.61
C GLN A 165 -14.38 3.72 -31.84
N ALA A 166 -14.76 2.45 -31.71
CA ALA A 166 -15.49 1.74 -32.78
C ALA A 166 -16.90 2.30 -33.03
N THR A 167 -17.36 3.27 -32.24
CA THR A 167 -18.65 3.98 -32.42
C THR A 167 -18.54 5.28 -33.21
N ASP A 168 -17.32 5.71 -33.55
CA ASP A 168 -17.03 6.86 -34.40
C ASP A 168 -16.98 6.42 -35.89
#